data_5f65060ef52628e7f3dc2d9055a43ccf
#
_entry.id   5f65060ef52628e7f3dc2d9055a43ccf
#
_cell.length_a   1.000
_cell.length_b   1.000
_cell.length_c   1.000
_cell.angle_alpha   90.00
_cell.angle_beta   90.00
_cell.angle_gamma   90.00
#
_symmetry.space_group_name_H-M   'P 1'
#
loop_
_entity.id
_entity.type
_entity.pdbx_description
1 polymer ?
#
loop_
_entity_poly.entity_id
_entity_poly.type
_entity_poly.pdbx_seq_one_letter_code
_entity_poly.pdbx_strand_id
1 'polypeptide(L)'
;MKHTSKLLTALLLTMAFLVSALPTHCINAGTRTGTVPKKAELVFVIDSTGSMGDAINNVKTGITSFVNSLETQGVKLRIGIVEYRDIEEDGLDSTIIHELNHSPWMNSTSEMVGVLGGIAADGGGDIPESVIDGLGYLVDGETIPWSSDSYKFAVVLTDAGYKVANRHGFNSLQEVADALLAAGINTSVVTEESEFSTYEELYTTTGGTRANIYSDFSTVLADLANQILGLTEKAKKAIYVLPGYLGSELYDGPDGTAGGDLVYVSIPGLILNMTKFFQDADSNGTRLHVDYARDEYGANGTYKTLVDRLRAEFVDEYDVRFFPYNWLEDLNDSVKKLERDIRKNHYDSVIFVTHSTGGLLASAFIAKSNANKLLVSKAIMIAAPLFGTYASLLPIERGDSRKFDFNEILSNIDWFSHGLLSLIHI
;
A
#
# COMPACT_ATOMS: atom_id res chain seq x y z
N MET A 1 34.85 7.22 30.45
CA MET A 1 33.72 6.26 30.33
C MET A 1 32.55 6.49 31.31
N LYS A 2 32.73 6.98 32.53
CA LYS A 2 31.63 7.23 33.49
C LYS A 2 30.82 8.52 33.25
N HIS A 3 31.30 9.47 32.45
CA HIS A 3 30.62 10.74 32.15
C HIS A 3 29.72 10.67 30.93
N THR A 4 30.02 9.83 29.95
CA THR A 4 29.18 9.65 28.73
C THR A 4 27.87 8.91 29.01
N SER A 5 27.88 7.93 29.93
CA SER A 5 26.67 7.23 30.37
C SER A 5 25.66 8.15 31.07
N LYS A 6 26.16 9.10 31.89
CA LYS A 6 25.28 10.06 32.60
C LYS A 6 24.67 11.12 31.68
N LEU A 7 25.36 11.50 30.59
CA LEU A 7 24.81 12.44 29.60
C LEU A 7 23.74 11.79 28.73
N LEU A 8 23.94 10.53 28.32
CA LEU A 8 22.96 9.76 27.55
C LEU A 8 21.70 9.51 28.39
N THR A 9 21.84 9.17 29.68
CA THR A 9 20.75 8.97 30.60
C THR A 9 19.99 10.29 30.88
N ALA A 10 20.71 11.41 30.97
CA ALA A 10 20.11 12.73 31.16
C ALA A 10 19.36 13.20 29.90
N LEU A 11 19.87 12.90 28.68
CA LEU A 11 19.19 13.22 27.43
C LEU A 11 17.93 12.37 27.23
N LEU A 12 17.96 11.09 27.61
CA LEU A 12 16.80 10.19 27.60
C LEU A 12 15.77 10.57 28.66
N LEU A 13 16.19 11.03 29.83
CA LEU A 13 15.30 11.52 30.91
C LEU A 13 14.69 12.88 30.57
N THR A 14 15.41 13.79 29.90
CA THR A 14 14.83 15.06 29.43
C THR A 14 13.87 14.86 28.26
N MET A 15 14.10 13.89 27.38
CA MET A 15 13.11 13.48 26.37
C MET A 15 11.86 12.88 27.03
N ALA A 16 11.99 12.05 28.06
CA ALA A 16 10.86 11.46 28.79
C ALA A 16 10.04 12.52 29.57
N PHE A 17 10.67 13.57 30.10
CA PHE A 17 9.97 14.66 30.82
C PHE A 17 9.30 15.67 29.89
N LEU A 18 9.83 15.91 28.69
CA LEU A 18 9.18 16.76 27.66
C LEU A 18 7.91 16.12 27.08
N VAL A 19 7.82 14.79 27.09
CA VAL A 19 6.62 14.06 26.61
C VAL A 19 5.41 14.22 27.55
N SER A 20 5.62 14.50 28.85
CA SER A 20 4.55 14.60 29.84
C SER A 20 3.84 15.97 29.90
N ALA A 21 4.32 16.98 29.17
CA ALA A 21 3.84 18.36 29.26
C ALA A 21 3.27 18.94 27.95
N LEU A 22 3.21 18.15 26.85
CA LEU A 22 2.72 18.66 25.57
C LEU A 22 1.25 18.27 25.33
N PRO A 23 0.43 19.16 24.77
CA PRO A 23 -0.96 18.85 24.49
C PRO A 23 -1.08 17.75 23.44
N THR A 24 -1.80 16.69 23.78
CA THR A 24 -2.21 15.64 22.85
C THR A 24 -3.33 16.20 21.97
N HIS A 25 -3.07 16.38 20.67
CA HIS A 25 -4.12 16.71 19.72
C HIS A 25 -4.72 15.41 19.19
N CYS A 26 -5.97 15.13 19.58
CA CYS A 26 -6.76 14.05 18.98
C CYS A 26 -7.57 14.62 17.81
N ILE A 27 -7.23 14.22 16.59
CA ILE A 27 -8.10 14.46 15.43
C ILE A 27 -9.11 13.31 15.41
N ASN A 28 -10.35 13.57 15.83
CA ASN A 28 -11.45 12.64 15.63
C ASN A 28 -11.89 12.74 14.16
N ALA A 29 -11.42 11.84 13.31
CA ALA A 29 -12.16 11.50 12.11
C ALA A 29 -13.42 10.78 12.58
N GLY A 30 -14.61 11.31 12.25
CA GLY A 30 -15.90 10.92 12.82
C GLY A 30 -16.05 9.41 12.99
N THR A 31 -16.47 9.00 14.16
CA THR A 31 -16.76 7.60 14.52
C THR A 31 -17.80 7.04 13.55
N ARG A 32 -17.39 6.17 12.64
CA ARG A 32 -18.31 5.27 11.95
C ARG A 32 -18.78 4.22 12.98
N THR A 33 -19.84 4.54 13.74
CA THR A 33 -20.68 3.54 14.41
C THR A 33 -21.69 3.04 13.38
N GLY A 34 -21.22 2.23 12.43
CA GLY A 34 -22.08 1.58 11.45
C GLY A 34 -21.58 0.18 11.26
N THR A 35 -22.47 -0.80 11.23
CA THR A 35 -22.21 -2.11 10.63
C THR A 35 -21.51 -1.88 9.29
N VAL A 36 -20.33 -2.52 9.11
CA VAL A 36 -19.61 -2.48 7.84
C VAL A 36 -20.60 -2.83 6.72
N PRO A 37 -20.81 -1.96 5.73
CA PRO A 37 -21.74 -2.27 4.68
C PRO A 37 -21.19 -3.48 3.91
N LYS A 38 -21.93 -4.57 3.88
CA LYS A 38 -21.62 -5.74 3.05
C LYS A 38 -21.91 -5.42 1.57
N LYS A 39 -21.25 -4.38 1.06
CA LYS A 39 -21.34 -3.96 -0.34
C LYS A 39 -19.98 -4.18 -1.00
N ALA A 40 -19.98 -4.85 -2.11
CA ALA A 40 -18.79 -5.02 -2.93
C ALA A 40 -19.07 -4.56 -4.38
N GLU A 41 -18.07 -3.95 -4.96
CA GLU A 41 -18.04 -3.57 -6.36
C GLU A 41 -16.86 -4.27 -7.00
N LEU A 42 -17.12 -5.05 -8.04
CA LEU A 42 -16.14 -5.89 -8.71
C LEU A 42 -16.13 -5.57 -10.20
N VAL A 43 -14.95 -5.28 -10.74
CA VAL A 43 -14.76 -5.13 -12.18
C VAL A 43 -13.92 -6.29 -12.70
N PHE A 44 -14.46 -7.00 -13.69
CA PHE A 44 -13.66 -7.93 -14.48
C PHE A 44 -12.99 -7.15 -15.62
N VAL A 45 -11.67 -7.26 -15.72
CA VAL A 45 -10.85 -6.73 -16.80
C VAL A 45 -10.45 -7.90 -17.67
N ILE A 46 -11.14 -8.10 -18.76
CA ILE A 46 -11.12 -9.34 -19.55
C ILE A 46 -10.35 -9.11 -20.84
N ASP A 47 -9.28 -9.84 -21.00
CA ASP A 47 -8.62 -10.04 -22.28
C ASP A 47 -9.58 -10.83 -23.21
N SER A 48 -9.90 -10.26 -24.35
CA SER A 48 -10.76 -10.90 -25.35
C SER A 48 -10.01 -11.22 -26.66
N THR A 49 -8.69 -11.33 -26.60
CA THR A 49 -7.89 -11.77 -27.74
C THR A 49 -8.17 -13.24 -28.12
N GLY A 50 -7.74 -13.65 -29.29
CA GLY A 50 -8.16 -14.93 -29.89
C GLY A 50 -7.85 -16.17 -29.04
N SER A 51 -6.78 -16.16 -28.25
CA SER A 51 -6.37 -17.26 -27.33
C SER A 51 -7.32 -17.47 -26.17
N MET A 52 -8.06 -16.45 -25.75
CA MET A 52 -8.90 -16.43 -24.53
C MET A 52 -10.25 -17.16 -24.64
N GLY A 53 -10.56 -17.81 -25.77
CA GLY A 53 -11.90 -18.38 -26.02
C GLY A 53 -12.41 -19.34 -24.96
N ASP A 54 -11.56 -20.28 -24.49
CA ASP A 54 -11.92 -21.25 -23.45
C ASP A 54 -12.02 -20.58 -22.07
N ALA A 55 -11.14 -19.65 -21.76
CA ALA A 55 -11.16 -18.90 -20.50
C ALA A 55 -12.45 -18.07 -20.37
N ILE A 56 -12.85 -17.35 -21.42
CA ILE A 56 -14.09 -16.57 -21.47
C ILE A 56 -15.31 -17.49 -21.27
N ASN A 57 -15.35 -18.66 -21.87
CA ASN A 57 -16.43 -19.62 -21.68
C ASN A 57 -16.49 -20.17 -20.24
N ASN A 58 -15.35 -20.40 -19.60
CA ASN A 58 -15.27 -20.82 -18.21
C ASN A 58 -15.80 -19.72 -17.27
N VAL A 59 -15.46 -18.45 -17.53
CA VAL A 59 -16.02 -17.30 -16.80
C VAL A 59 -17.55 -17.28 -16.94
N LYS A 60 -18.08 -17.36 -18.17
CA LYS A 60 -19.52 -17.35 -18.44
C LYS A 60 -20.28 -18.43 -17.65
N THR A 61 -19.66 -19.60 -17.49
CA THR A 61 -20.27 -20.73 -16.77
C THR A 61 -20.20 -20.58 -15.25
N GLY A 62 -19.08 -20.10 -14.72
CA GLY A 62 -18.82 -20.04 -13.27
C GLY A 62 -19.43 -18.82 -12.57
N ILE A 63 -19.59 -17.71 -13.31
CA ILE A 63 -19.95 -16.41 -12.73
C ILE A 63 -21.29 -16.39 -11.98
N THR A 64 -22.26 -17.15 -12.46
CA THR A 64 -23.60 -17.26 -11.82
C THR A 64 -23.47 -17.84 -10.41
N SER A 65 -22.71 -18.92 -10.27
CA SER A 65 -22.48 -19.57 -8.97
C SER A 65 -21.70 -18.66 -8.01
N PHE A 66 -20.73 -17.94 -8.52
CA PHE A 66 -19.95 -16.97 -7.77
C PHE A 66 -20.83 -15.85 -7.19
N VAL A 67 -21.63 -15.17 -8.03
CA VAL A 67 -22.51 -14.09 -7.59
C VAL A 67 -23.54 -14.60 -6.57
N ASN A 68 -24.19 -15.72 -6.86
CA ASN A 68 -25.15 -16.34 -5.94
C ASN A 68 -24.52 -16.71 -4.58
N SER A 69 -23.27 -17.14 -4.58
CA SER A 69 -22.53 -17.43 -3.36
C SER A 69 -22.37 -16.19 -2.47
N LEU A 70 -21.98 -15.07 -3.05
CA LEU A 70 -21.83 -13.80 -2.33
C LEU A 70 -23.18 -13.22 -1.86
N GLU A 71 -24.19 -13.22 -2.74
CA GLU A 71 -25.52 -12.73 -2.39
C GLU A 71 -26.18 -13.55 -1.27
N THR A 72 -26.05 -14.88 -1.30
CA THR A 72 -26.58 -15.77 -0.25
C THR A 72 -25.95 -15.46 1.11
N GLN A 73 -24.72 -14.98 1.13
CA GLN A 73 -24.03 -14.56 2.35
C GLN A 73 -24.26 -13.07 2.70
N GLY A 74 -25.17 -12.40 1.99
CA GLY A 74 -25.65 -11.07 2.28
C GLY A 74 -24.73 -9.95 1.78
N VAL A 75 -23.80 -10.23 0.84
CA VAL A 75 -23.01 -9.22 0.15
C VAL A 75 -23.86 -8.64 -0.99
N LYS A 76 -24.06 -7.32 -0.99
CA LYS A 76 -24.64 -6.62 -2.13
C LYS A 76 -23.54 -6.36 -3.15
N LEU A 77 -23.59 -7.07 -4.26
CA LEU A 77 -22.58 -7.01 -5.31
C LEU A 77 -23.08 -6.16 -6.49
N ARG A 78 -22.22 -5.30 -7.02
CA ARG A 78 -22.34 -4.70 -8.35
C ARG A 78 -21.14 -5.14 -9.18
N ILE A 79 -21.36 -5.43 -10.45
CA ILE A 79 -20.30 -5.92 -11.33
C ILE A 79 -20.16 -5.01 -12.54
N GLY A 80 -18.93 -4.64 -12.86
CA GLY A 80 -18.52 -3.99 -14.10
C GLY A 80 -17.70 -4.94 -14.97
N ILE A 81 -17.68 -4.70 -16.25
CA ILE A 81 -16.85 -5.44 -17.21
C ILE A 81 -16.13 -4.44 -18.12
N VAL A 82 -14.82 -4.54 -18.12
CA VAL A 82 -13.91 -3.89 -19.08
C VAL A 82 -13.31 -5.00 -19.94
N GLU A 83 -13.63 -4.99 -21.22
CA GLU A 83 -13.06 -5.86 -22.23
C GLU A 83 -11.88 -5.13 -22.86
N TYR A 84 -10.76 -5.80 -23.08
CA TYR A 84 -9.63 -5.22 -23.79
C TYR A 84 -8.96 -6.24 -24.74
N ARG A 85 -8.27 -5.71 -25.71
CA ARG A 85 -7.37 -6.41 -26.62
C ARG A 85 -6.08 -5.63 -26.76
N ASP A 86 -5.38 -5.80 -27.87
CA ASP A 86 -4.19 -5.01 -28.19
C ASP A 86 -4.56 -3.69 -28.88
N ILE A 87 -4.37 -2.56 -28.22
CA ILE A 87 -4.65 -1.25 -28.81
C ILE A 87 -3.71 -0.86 -29.96
N GLU A 88 -2.53 -1.48 -30.04
CA GLU A 88 -1.58 -1.22 -31.12
C GLU A 88 -1.93 -1.99 -32.39
N GLU A 89 -2.47 -3.19 -32.26
CA GLU A 89 -2.89 -4.03 -33.39
C GLU A 89 -4.37 -3.87 -33.75
N ASP A 90 -5.26 -3.89 -32.76
CA ASP A 90 -6.71 -3.81 -32.94
C ASP A 90 -7.25 -2.37 -32.90
N GLY A 91 -6.42 -1.39 -32.51
CA GLY A 91 -6.77 0.03 -32.40
C GLY A 91 -7.41 0.41 -31.09
N LEU A 92 -7.58 1.73 -30.88
CA LEU A 92 -8.05 2.28 -29.59
C LEU A 92 -9.47 1.83 -29.21
N ASP A 93 -10.31 1.47 -30.16
CA ASP A 93 -11.67 1.02 -29.89
C ASP A 93 -11.75 -0.44 -29.41
N SER A 94 -10.61 -1.12 -29.29
CA SER A 94 -10.51 -2.50 -28.80
C SER A 94 -10.65 -2.62 -27.29
N THR A 95 -10.55 -1.54 -26.52
CA THR A 95 -10.91 -1.51 -25.11
C THR A 95 -12.34 -0.99 -24.96
N ILE A 96 -13.22 -1.83 -24.40
CA ILE A 96 -14.66 -1.61 -24.32
C ILE A 96 -15.10 -1.65 -22.86
N ILE A 97 -15.73 -0.57 -22.39
CA ILE A 97 -16.45 -0.57 -21.14
C ILE A 97 -17.88 -0.98 -21.43
N HIS A 98 -18.28 -2.14 -20.92
CA HIS A 98 -19.63 -2.62 -21.13
C HIS A 98 -20.63 -1.87 -20.26
N GLU A 99 -21.55 -1.17 -20.89
CA GLU A 99 -22.61 -0.42 -20.23
C GLU A 99 -23.98 -1.07 -20.45
N LEU A 100 -24.80 -1.06 -19.40
CA LEU A 100 -26.21 -1.40 -19.48
C LEU A 100 -27.04 -0.22 -18.97
N ASN A 101 -27.94 0.29 -19.80
CA ASN A 101 -28.77 1.46 -19.47
C ASN A 101 -27.91 2.69 -19.06
N HIS A 102 -26.81 2.96 -19.75
CA HIS A 102 -25.87 4.03 -19.49
C HIS A 102 -25.15 3.92 -18.12
N SER A 103 -25.02 2.72 -17.61
CA SER A 103 -24.28 2.42 -16.39
C SER A 103 -23.25 1.31 -16.64
N PRO A 104 -21.99 1.47 -16.19
CA PRO A 104 -21.01 0.39 -16.24
C PRO A 104 -21.31 -0.71 -15.20
N TRP A 105 -22.31 -0.52 -14.35
CA TRP A 105 -22.64 -1.43 -13.26
C TRP A 105 -23.86 -2.29 -13.59
N MET A 106 -23.69 -3.59 -13.53
CA MET A 106 -24.73 -4.62 -13.58
C MET A 106 -25.10 -4.99 -12.14
N ASN A 107 -26.40 -5.01 -11.87
CA ASN A 107 -26.94 -5.23 -10.53
C ASN A 107 -27.60 -6.60 -10.35
N SER A 108 -27.57 -7.44 -11.38
CA SER A 108 -28.11 -8.79 -11.34
C SER A 108 -27.27 -9.77 -12.15
N THR A 109 -27.33 -11.05 -11.74
CA THR A 109 -26.68 -12.15 -12.47
C THR A 109 -27.13 -12.24 -13.93
N SER A 110 -28.42 -11.99 -14.20
CA SER A 110 -28.94 -12.07 -15.57
C SER A 110 -28.41 -10.96 -16.48
N GLU A 111 -28.26 -9.75 -15.96
CA GLU A 111 -27.62 -8.62 -16.68
C GLU A 111 -26.19 -8.95 -17.06
N MET A 112 -25.43 -9.45 -16.11
CA MET A 112 -24.03 -9.80 -16.29
C MET A 112 -23.84 -10.96 -17.29
N VAL A 113 -24.63 -12.04 -17.16
CA VAL A 113 -24.60 -13.17 -18.11
C VAL A 113 -24.96 -12.70 -19.52
N GLY A 114 -25.89 -11.75 -19.64
CA GLY A 114 -26.25 -11.15 -20.91
C GLY A 114 -25.07 -10.44 -21.57
N VAL A 115 -24.38 -9.61 -20.83
CA VAL A 115 -23.18 -8.87 -21.31
C VAL A 115 -22.05 -9.83 -21.65
N LEU A 116 -21.67 -10.73 -20.72
CA LEU A 116 -20.66 -11.74 -20.96
C LEU A 116 -20.95 -12.62 -22.17
N GLY A 117 -22.23 -12.90 -22.43
CA GLY A 117 -22.65 -13.65 -23.60
C GLY A 117 -22.25 -13.02 -24.93
N GLY A 118 -22.11 -11.69 -24.96
CA GLY A 118 -21.69 -10.92 -26.13
C GLY A 118 -20.17 -10.87 -26.35
N ILE A 119 -19.35 -11.15 -25.33
CA ILE A 119 -17.90 -11.13 -25.46
C ILE A 119 -17.45 -12.35 -26.26
N ALA A 120 -16.68 -12.13 -27.31
CA ALA A 120 -16.11 -13.17 -28.16
C ALA A 120 -14.61 -12.97 -28.27
N ALA A 121 -13.86 -14.08 -28.19
CA ALA A 121 -12.42 -14.05 -28.42
C ALA A 121 -12.13 -13.78 -29.90
N ASP A 122 -11.41 -12.70 -30.19
CA ASP A 122 -11.01 -12.30 -31.54
C ASP A 122 -9.86 -11.28 -31.47
N GLY A 123 -9.06 -11.13 -32.54
CA GLY A 123 -7.98 -10.14 -32.61
C GLY A 123 -6.74 -10.49 -31.77
N GLY A 124 -6.03 -9.47 -31.34
CA GLY A 124 -4.78 -9.55 -30.57
C GLY A 124 -3.53 -9.44 -31.40
N GLY A 125 -3.45 -10.07 -32.57
CA GLY A 125 -2.32 -9.98 -33.51
C GLY A 125 -0.99 -10.54 -33.01
N ASP A 126 -0.44 -10.01 -31.95
CA ASP A 126 0.80 -10.45 -31.30
C ASP A 126 0.64 -10.58 -29.77
N ILE A 127 1.71 -10.89 -29.07
CA ILE A 127 1.80 -10.98 -27.59
C ILE A 127 2.95 -10.05 -27.17
N PRO A 128 2.84 -9.26 -26.10
CA PRO A 128 1.79 -9.17 -25.06
C PRO A 128 0.61 -8.23 -25.38
N GLU A 129 -0.38 -8.14 -24.46
CA GLU A 129 -1.64 -7.45 -24.65
C GLU A 129 -1.78 -6.15 -23.83
N SER A 130 -2.79 -5.31 -24.11
CA SER A 130 -2.88 -3.94 -23.57
C SER A 130 -3.67 -3.85 -22.25
N VAL A 131 -3.36 -4.70 -21.25
CA VAL A 131 -4.04 -4.72 -19.93
C VAL A 131 -3.95 -3.39 -19.17
N ILE A 132 -2.83 -2.65 -19.32
CA ILE A 132 -2.65 -1.35 -18.67
C ILE A 132 -3.69 -0.35 -19.14
N ASP A 133 -4.09 -0.40 -20.40
CA ASP A 133 -5.16 0.44 -20.94
C ASP A 133 -6.50 0.09 -20.28
N GLY A 134 -6.85 -1.20 -20.17
CA GLY A 134 -8.06 -1.65 -19.49
C GLY A 134 -8.10 -1.27 -18.01
N LEU A 135 -6.99 -1.42 -17.29
CA LEU A 135 -6.86 -1.05 -15.88
C LEU A 135 -6.95 0.47 -15.65
N GLY A 136 -6.47 1.26 -16.60
CA GLY A 136 -6.50 2.72 -16.50
C GLY A 136 -7.92 3.28 -16.36
N TYR A 137 -8.92 2.66 -16.98
CA TYR A 137 -10.33 3.07 -16.83
C TYR A 137 -10.89 2.88 -15.41
N LEU A 138 -10.26 2.04 -14.59
CA LEU A 138 -10.69 1.84 -13.21
C LEU A 138 -10.29 3.01 -12.30
N VAL A 139 -9.34 3.82 -12.74
CA VAL A 139 -8.72 4.89 -11.94
C VAL A 139 -8.76 6.28 -12.60
N ASP A 140 -9.39 6.42 -13.77
CA ASP A 140 -9.54 7.71 -14.45
C ASP A 140 -10.50 8.68 -13.73
N GLY A 141 -11.30 8.17 -12.79
CA GLY A 141 -12.24 8.94 -11.97
C GLY A 141 -13.55 9.29 -12.66
N GLU A 142 -13.72 8.94 -13.94
CA GLU A 142 -14.88 9.30 -14.76
C GLU A 142 -15.67 8.08 -15.24
N THR A 143 -14.97 7.07 -15.75
CA THR A 143 -15.60 5.93 -16.46
C THR A 143 -16.25 4.93 -15.52
N ILE A 144 -15.57 4.54 -14.45
CA ILE A 144 -16.11 3.61 -13.44
C ILE A 144 -16.41 4.38 -12.14
N PRO A 145 -17.66 4.77 -11.89
CA PRO A 145 -18.03 5.55 -10.72
C PRO A 145 -18.15 4.67 -9.47
N TRP A 146 -17.03 4.43 -8.82
CA TRP A 146 -16.94 3.65 -7.58
C TRP A 146 -17.66 4.32 -6.41
N SER A 147 -18.38 3.54 -5.61
CA SER A 147 -18.99 4.05 -4.37
C SER A 147 -17.94 4.29 -3.30
N SER A 148 -18.18 5.28 -2.46
CA SER A 148 -17.29 5.58 -1.31
C SER A 148 -17.51 4.62 -0.13
N ASP A 149 -18.61 3.84 -0.12
CA ASP A 149 -19.05 2.97 0.98
C ASP A 149 -19.03 1.48 0.62
N SER A 150 -18.31 1.10 -0.45
CA SER A 150 -18.15 -0.28 -0.91
C SER A 150 -16.70 -0.74 -0.85
N TYR A 151 -16.51 -2.07 -0.72
CA TYR A 151 -15.22 -2.71 -1.03
C TYR A 151 -15.06 -2.80 -2.54
N LYS A 152 -13.88 -2.46 -3.04
CA LYS A 152 -13.60 -2.39 -4.46
C LYS A 152 -12.64 -3.48 -4.88
N PHE A 153 -13.01 -4.22 -5.89
CA PHE A 153 -12.23 -5.33 -6.42
C PHE A 153 -12.09 -5.21 -7.93
N ALA A 154 -10.95 -5.63 -8.43
CA ALA A 154 -10.73 -5.90 -9.85
C ALA A 154 -10.17 -7.31 -10.02
N VAL A 155 -10.56 -7.97 -11.11
CA VAL A 155 -10.02 -9.26 -11.51
C VAL A 155 -9.59 -9.17 -12.96
N VAL A 156 -8.28 -9.23 -13.19
CA VAL A 156 -7.70 -9.34 -14.52
C VAL A 156 -7.77 -10.79 -14.96
N LEU A 157 -8.24 -11.02 -16.17
CA LEU A 157 -8.29 -12.33 -16.84
C LEU A 157 -7.51 -12.22 -18.14
N THR A 158 -6.38 -12.91 -18.25
CA THR A 158 -5.50 -12.90 -19.44
C THR A 158 -4.63 -14.14 -19.46
N ASP A 159 -4.23 -14.60 -20.65
CA ASP A 159 -3.26 -15.65 -20.85
C ASP A 159 -1.90 -15.12 -21.36
N ALA A 160 -1.73 -13.78 -21.41
CA ALA A 160 -0.56 -13.11 -21.96
C ALA A 160 0.07 -12.13 -20.97
N GLY A 161 1.32 -11.72 -21.26
CA GLY A 161 1.97 -10.57 -20.61
C GLY A 161 1.33 -9.23 -21.01
N TYR A 162 1.90 -8.10 -20.55
CA TYR A 162 1.33 -6.77 -20.79
C TYR A 162 2.21 -5.89 -21.68
N LYS A 163 1.56 -5.03 -22.49
CA LYS A 163 2.17 -3.85 -23.13
C LYS A 163 2.02 -2.61 -22.25
N VAL A 164 2.99 -1.71 -22.40
CA VAL A 164 2.94 -0.40 -21.71
C VAL A 164 2.03 0.59 -22.44
N ALA A 165 1.75 0.37 -23.73
CA ALA A 165 0.87 1.22 -24.54
C ALA A 165 -0.51 1.35 -23.87
N ASN A 166 -0.92 2.59 -23.57
CA ASN A 166 -2.21 2.91 -22.96
C ASN A 166 -2.59 4.39 -23.17
N ARG A 167 -3.87 4.71 -23.01
CA ARG A 167 -4.40 6.08 -23.16
C ARG A 167 -4.33 6.93 -21.89
N HIS A 168 -3.96 6.34 -20.76
CA HIS A 168 -4.04 6.96 -19.42
C HIS A 168 -2.70 7.54 -18.95
N GLY A 169 -1.62 7.37 -19.75
CA GLY A 169 -0.31 7.94 -19.48
C GLY A 169 0.54 7.19 -18.45
N PHE A 170 0.20 5.93 -18.15
CA PHE A 170 1.04 5.07 -17.32
C PHE A 170 2.27 4.57 -18.10
N ASN A 171 3.43 4.57 -17.46
CA ASN A 171 4.69 4.14 -18.05
C ASN A 171 5.14 2.74 -17.57
N SER A 172 4.41 2.16 -16.61
CA SER A 172 4.70 0.83 -16.07
C SER A 172 3.48 0.22 -15.39
N LEU A 173 3.52 -1.11 -15.19
CA LEU A 173 2.51 -1.81 -14.41
C LEU A 173 2.48 -1.33 -12.94
N GLN A 174 3.65 -0.97 -12.37
CA GLN A 174 3.74 -0.45 -11.02
C GLN A 174 3.01 0.89 -10.87
N GLU A 175 3.07 1.78 -11.85
CA GLU A 175 2.36 3.06 -11.81
C GLU A 175 0.83 2.85 -11.75
N VAL A 176 0.28 1.95 -12.56
CA VAL A 176 -1.16 1.64 -12.50
C VAL A 176 -1.53 0.88 -11.22
N ALA A 177 -0.66 0.00 -10.73
CA ALA A 177 -0.85 -0.68 -9.45
C ALA A 177 -0.89 0.31 -8.27
N ASP A 178 -0.01 1.31 -8.26
CA ASP A 178 -0.01 2.38 -7.25
C ASP A 178 -1.29 3.24 -7.35
N ALA A 179 -1.79 3.51 -8.56
CA ALA A 179 -3.05 4.24 -8.76
C ALA A 179 -4.26 3.43 -8.27
N LEU A 180 -4.31 2.13 -8.57
CA LEU A 180 -5.34 1.21 -8.07
C LEU A 180 -5.32 1.12 -6.54
N LEU A 181 -4.13 1.00 -5.95
CA LEU A 181 -3.96 1.04 -4.49
C LEU A 181 -4.49 2.35 -3.91
N ALA A 182 -4.14 3.49 -4.50
CA ALA A 182 -4.60 4.82 -4.06
C ALA A 182 -6.14 4.96 -4.15
N ALA A 183 -6.77 4.35 -5.16
CA ALA A 183 -8.22 4.28 -5.30
C ALA A 183 -8.88 3.25 -4.34
N GLY A 184 -8.08 2.45 -3.63
CA GLY A 184 -8.55 1.39 -2.73
C GLY A 184 -9.12 0.17 -3.45
N ILE A 185 -8.64 -0.10 -4.67
CA ILE A 185 -9.07 -1.23 -5.50
C ILE A 185 -8.11 -2.40 -5.28
N ASN A 186 -8.63 -3.50 -4.75
CA ASN A 186 -7.91 -4.75 -4.57
C ASN A 186 -7.96 -5.52 -5.90
N THR A 187 -6.78 -5.78 -6.51
CA THR A 187 -6.72 -6.33 -7.87
C THR A 187 -6.07 -7.72 -7.86
N SER A 188 -6.85 -8.73 -8.21
CA SER A 188 -6.38 -10.11 -8.41
C SER A 188 -6.13 -10.39 -9.89
N VAL A 189 -5.23 -11.34 -10.18
CA VAL A 189 -4.88 -11.71 -11.55
C VAL A 189 -5.08 -13.21 -11.74
N VAL A 190 -5.83 -13.56 -12.76
CA VAL A 190 -6.05 -14.92 -13.22
C VAL A 190 -5.34 -15.04 -14.57
N THR A 191 -4.21 -15.75 -14.59
CA THR A 191 -3.33 -15.84 -15.75
C THR A 191 -2.61 -17.20 -15.77
N GLU A 192 -1.79 -17.45 -16.79
CA GLU A 192 -0.91 -18.62 -16.82
C GLU A 192 0.15 -18.56 -15.70
N GLU A 193 0.63 -19.71 -15.25
CA GLU A 193 1.68 -19.76 -14.23
C GLU A 193 2.99 -19.09 -14.67
N SER A 194 3.28 -19.16 -15.97
CA SER A 194 4.43 -18.49 -16.61
C SER A 194 4.41 -16.97 -16.44
N GLU A 195 3.20 -16.38 -16.37
CA GLU A 195 2.99 -14.93 -16.26
C GLU A 195 2.82 -14.45 -14.81
N PHE A 196 2.86 -15.32 -13.81
CA PHE A 196 2.70 -14.91 -12.41
C PHE A 196 3.73 -13.89 -11.96
N SER A 197 4.99 -14.01 -12.42
CA SER A 197 6.03 -13.04 -12.10
C SER A 197 5.85 -11.71 -12.83
N THR A 198 5.28 -11.74 -14.05
CA THR A 198 4.98 -10.56 -14.85
C THR A 198 3.98 -9.64 -14.16
N TYR A 199 3.00 -10.21 -13.45
CA TYR A 199 1.94 -9.47 -12.75
C TYR A 199 2.15 -9.36 -11.23
N GLU A 200 3.30 -9.79 -10.69
CA GLU A 200 3.53 -9.85 -9.24
C GLU A 200 3.34 -8.50 -8.56
N GLU A 201 3.90 -7.44 -9.15
CA GLU A 201 3.76 -6.08 -8.60
C GLU A 201 2.31 -5.59 -8.59
N LEU A 202 1.45 -6.01 -9.53
CA LEU A 202 0.05 -5.61 -9.56
C LEU A 202 -0.74 -6.19 -8.37
N TYR A 203 -0.75 -7.54 -8.23
CA TYR A 203 -1.56 -8.17 -7.18
C TYR A 203 -0.94 -7.99 -5.79
N THR A 204 0.38 -7.91 -5.65
CA THR A 204 1.01 -7.69 -4.33
C THR A 204 0.85 -6.26 -3.84
N THR A 205 0.97 -5.27 -4.71
CA THR A 205 0.79 -3.85 -4.38
C THR A 205 -0.64 -3.56 -3.94
N THR A 206 -1.63 -4.11 -4.65
CA THR A 206 -3.05 -3.84 -4.40
C THR A 206 -3.66 -4.75 -3.33
N GLY A 207 -2.92 -5.74 -2.82
CA GLY A 207 -3.41 -6.71 -1.84
C GLY A 207 -4.31 -7.80 -2.43
N GLY A 208 -4.26 -8.00 -3.74
CA GLY A 208 -4.96 -9.08 -4.44
C GLY A 208 -4.21 -10.41 -4.38
N THR A 209 -4.73 -11.38 -5.12
CA THR A 209 -4.18 -12.73 -5.27
C THR A 209 -3.96 -13.07 -6.72
N ARG A 210 -3.33 -14.22 -6.96
CA ARG A 210 -3.18 -14.79 -8.30
C ARG A 210 -3.83 -16.17 -8.37
N ALA A 211 -4.29 -16.56 -9.55
CA ALA A 211 -4.77 -17.90 -9.83
C ALA A 211 -4.39 -18.32 -11.25
N ASN A 212 -4.27 -19.64 -11.48
CA ASN A 212 -3.98 -20.17 -12.80
C ASN A 212 -5.27 -20.22 -13.62
N ILE A 213 -5.26 -19.63 -14.82
CA ILE A 213 -6.39 -19.53 -15.73
C ILE A 213 -6.88 -20.89 -16.25
N TYR A 214 -6.00 -21.91 -16.24
CA TYR A 214 -6.32 -23.30 -16.61
C TYR A 214 -6.77 -24.17 -15.45
N SER A 215 -6.80 -23.63 -14.23
CA SER A 215 -7.40 -24.31 -13.09
C SER A 215 -8.93 -24.41 -13.25
N ASP A 216 -9.54 -25.29 -12.44
CA ASP A 216 -11.01 -25.30 -12.35
C ASP A 216 -11.50 -23.92 -11.94
N PHE A 217 -12.12 -23.22 -12.87
CA PHE A 217 -12.52 -21.83 -12.70
C PHE A 217 -13.55 -21.66 -11.58
N SER A 218 -14.31 -22.71 -11.26
CA SER A 218 -15.22 -22.69 -10.12
C SER A 218 -14.45 -22.59 -8.79
N THR A 219 -13.29 -23.23 -8.69
CA THR A 219 -12.40 -23.09 -7.53
C THR A 219 -11.79 -21.69 -7.46
N VAL A 220 -11.33 -21.16 -8.58
CA VAL A 220 -10.79 -19.78 -8.65
C VAL A 220 -11.85 -18.76 -8.18
N LEU A 221 -13.07 -18.87 -8.65
CA LEU A 221 -14.17 -18.01 -8.23
C LEU A 221 -14.57 -18.21 -6.78
N ALA A 222 -14.52 -19.45 -6.27
CA ALA A 222 -14.76 -19.74 -4.85
C ALA A 222 -13.71 -19.10 -3.94
N ASP A 223 -12.44 -19.12 -4.34
CA ASP A 223 -11.36 -18.47 -3.61
C ASP A 223 -11.50 -16.94 -3.62
N LEU A 224 -11.87 -16.35 -4.75
CA LEU A 224 -12.21 -14.93 -4.84
C LEU A 224 -13.43 -14.57 -3.97
N ALA A 225 -14.47 -15.42 -3.96
CA ALA A 225 -15.63 -15.22 -3.09
C ALA A 225 -15.22 -15.24 -1.61
N ASN A 226 -14.41 -16.24 -1.20
CA ASN A 226 -13.90 -16.33 0.16
C ASN A 226 -13.04 -15.11 0.55
N GLN A 227 -12.25 -14.58 -0.37
CA GLN A 227 -11.48 -13.37 -0.15
C GLN A 227 -12.41 -12.17 0.08
N ILE A 228 -13.41 -11.96 -0.79
CA ILE A 228 -14.40 -10.90 -0.64
C ILE A 228 -15.16 -11.04 0.68
N LEU A 229 -15.58 -12.25 1.03
CA LEU A 229 -16.29 -12.54 2.28
C LEU A 229 -15.39 -12.30 3.50
N GLY A 230 -14.15 -12.75 3.47
CA GLY A 230 -13.19 -12.51 4.54
C GLY A 230 -12.98 -11.03 4.82
N LEU A 231 -13.01 -10.19 3.77
CA LEU A 231 -12.94 -8.74 3.89
C LEU A 231 -14.25 -8.11 4.38
N THR A 232 -15.40 -8.70 4.06
CA THR A 232 -16.73 -8.12 4.39
C THR A 232 -17.33 -8.67 5.70
N GLU A 233 -16.91 -9.82 6.20
CA GLU A 233 -17.53 -10.48 7.36
C GLU A 233 -17.12 -9.91 8.72
N LYS A 234 -15.87 -9.54 8.87
CA LYS A 234 -15.37 -8.98 10.13
C LYS A 234 -14.45 -7.80 9.84
N ALA A 235 -14.90 -6.61 10.21
CA ALA A 235 -14.06 -5.41 10.13
C ALA A 235 -12.73 -5.68 10.83
N LYS A 236 -11.66 -5.78 10.06
CA LYS A 236 -10.31 -6.01 10.58
C LYS A 236 -9.70 -4.66 10.95
N LYS A 237 -9.38 -4.47 12.21
CA LYS A 237 -8.90 -3.19 12.73
C LYS A 237 -7.43 -3.29 13.14
N ALA A 238 -6.67 -2.25 12.92
CA ALA A 238 -5.28 -2.19 13.39
C ALA A 238 -4.95 -0.89 14.14
N ILE A 239 -3.97 -1.00 15.02
CA ILE A 239 -3.27 0.14 15.60
C ILE A 239 -1.86 0.14 15.05
N TYR A 240 -1.50 1.16 14.30
CA TYR A 240 -0.14 1.34 13.80
C TYR A 240 0.61 2.33 14.69
N VAL A 241 1.73 1.88 15.26
CA VAL A 241 2.68 2.74 15.97
C VAL A 241 3.72 3.21 14.97
N LEU A 242 3.72 4.53 14.67
CA LEU A 242 4.62 5.17 13.72
C LEU A 242 5.71 5.92 14.48
N PRO A 243 6.98 5.51 14.38
CA PRO A 243 8.07 6.13 15.13
C PRO A 243 8.45 7.52 14.62
N GLY A 244 9.28 8.21 15.39
CA GLY A 244 9.88 9.47 14.99
C GLY A 244 11.13 9.29 14.13
N TYR A 245 11.76 10.43 13.78
CA TYR A 245 13.07 10.46 13.16
C TYR A 245 14.08 9.72 14.06
N LEU A 246 14.98 8.94 13.47
CA LEU A 246 15.88 8.02 14.17
C LEU A 246 15.16 6.92 14.97
N GLY A 247 13.87 6.70 14.75
CA GLY A 247 13.08 5.78 15.56
C GLY A 247 13.03 4.35 15.05
N SER A 248 13.52 4.07 13.83
CA SER A 248 13.62 2.74 13.24
C SER A 248 15.06 2.28 13.15
N GLU A 249 15.27 0.97 13.24
CA GLU A 249 16.55 0.35 12.93
C GLU A 249 16.78 0.33 11.40
N LEU A 250 18.04 0.50 10.97
CA LEU A 250 18.41 0.42 9.57
C LEU A 250 19.45 -0.67 9.35
N TYR A 251 19.24 -1.45 8.31
CA TYR A 251 20.06 -2.59 7.91
C TYR A 251 20.70 -2.35 6.56
N ASP A 252 21.86 -2.96 6.26
CA ASP A 252 22.45 -2.92 4.94
C ASP A 252 21.85 -4.01 4.03
N GLY A 253 21.67 -3.69 2.75
CA GLY A 253 21.16 -4.63 1.76
C GLY A 253 20.14 -4.00 0.81
N PRO A 254 19.69 -4.76 -0.21
CA PRO A 254 18.65 -4.29 -1.13
C PRO A 254 17.32 -4.06 -0.39
N ASP A 255 16.61 -3.01 -0.76
CA ASP A 255 15.30 -2.68 -0.18
C ASP A 255 14.31 -3.87 -0.35
N GLY A 256 13.58 -4.17 0.72
CA GLY A 256 12.60 -5.27 0.73
C GLY A 256 13.17 -6.67 0.96
N THR A 257 14.47 -6.83 1.14
CA THR A 257 15.07 -8.14 1.49
C THR A 257 15.14 -8.31 3.01
N ALA A 258 14.71 -9.47 3.51
CA ALA A 258 15.02 -9.86 4.87
C ALA A 258 16.50 -10.19 4.97
N GLY A 259 17.22 -9.52 5.88
CA GLY A 259 18.64 -9.77 6.10
C GLY A 259 19.47 -8.50 6.17
N GLY A 260 20.80 -8.67 6.05
CA GLY A 260 21.76 -7.59 6.20
C GLY A 260 22.20 -7.37 7.66
N ASP A 261 23.31 -6.63 7.82
CA ASP A 261 23.83 -6.28 9.13
C ASP A 261 23.14 -5.01 9.66
N LEU A 262 22.89 -4.98 10.98
CA LEU A 262 22.34 -3.80 11.63
C LEU A 262 23.38 -2.65 11.57
N VAL A 263 23.01 -1.59 10.87
CA VAL A 263 23.83 -0.38 10.72
C VAL A 263 23.42 0.69 11.74
N TYR A 264 22.15 0.98 11.86
CA TYR A 264 21.59 1.88 12.85
C TYR A 264 20.55 1.13 13.72
N VAL A 265 20.65 1.02 15.04
CA VAL A 265 21.59 1.69 15.95
C VAL A 265 22.56 0.65 16.57
N SER A 266 23.64 0.43 15.94
CA SER A 266 24.76 -0.32 16.54
C SER A 266 25.99 0.57 16.52
N ILE A 267 26.58 0.88 17.70
CA ILE A 267 27.82 1.68 17.74
C ILE A 267 28.93 1.01 16.92
N PRO A 268 29.18 -0.31 17.03
CA PRO A 268 30.09 -0.99 16.13
C PRO A 268 29.63 -0.93 14.66
N GLY A 269 28.31 -1.09 14.38
CA GLY A 269 27.73 -1.01 13.05
C GLY A 269 27.92 0.36 12.40
N LEU A 270 27.69 1.43 13.14
CA LEU A 270 27.93 2.81 12.68
C LEU A 270 29.40 3.07 12.36
N ILE A 271 30.34 2.59 13.20
CA ILE A 271 31.77 2.79 12.99
C ILE A 271 32.30 1.95 11.82
N LEU A 272 31.91 0.68 11.73
CA LEU A 272 32.35 -0.25 10.70
C LEU A 272 31.68 -0.01 9.34
N ASN A 273 30.46 0.48 9.33
CA ASN A 273 29.65 0.71 8.12
C ASN A 273 29.38 2.20 7.86
N MET A 274 30.19 3.10 8.43
CA MET A 274 30.01 4.54 8.25
C MET A 274 30.01 4.95 6.77
N THR A 275 30.81 4.28 5.95
CA THR A 275 30.80 4.46 4.49
C THR A 275 29.47 4.03 3.86
N LYS A 276 28.84 2.94 4.32
CA LYS A 276 27.52 2.48 3.83
C LYS A 276 26.41 3.42 4.27
N PHE A 277 26.50 3.98 5.47
CA PHE A 277 25.55 4.98 5.98
C PHE A 277 25.61 6.28 5.16
N PHE A 278 26.75 6.59 4.57
CA PHE A 278 27.01 7.80 3.80
C PHE A 278 27.12 7.59 2.28
N GLN A 279 27.09 6.36 1.79
CA GLN A 279 27.09 6.08 0.35
C GLN A 279 25.68 6.26 -0.21
N ASP A 280 25.59 7.07 -1.25
CA ASP A 280 24.39 7.17 -2.06
C ASP A 280 24.10 5.82 -2.74
N ALA A 281 22.84 5.47 -2.79
CA ALA A 281 22.35 4.19 -3.27
C ALA A 281 22.68 3.89 -4.74
N ASP A 282 22.99 4.92 -5.52
CA ASP A 282 23.13 4.81 -6.97
C ASP A 282 24.44 4.17 -7.45
N SER A 283 25.47 4.07 -6.60
CA SER A 283 26.77 3.57 -7.04
C SER A 283 26.97 2.05 -6.93
N ASN A 284 26.23 1.32 -6.06
CA ASN A 284 26.46 -0.11 -5.83
C ASN A 284 25.21 -0.94 -5.46
N GLY A 285 23.98 -0.41 -5.56
CA GLY A 285 22.75 -1.17 -5.32
C GLY A 285 22.50 -1.59 -3.87
N THR A 286 23.28 -1.13 -2.90
CA THR A 286 23.07 -1.40 -1.48
C THR A 286 22.46 -0.18 -0.81
N ARG A 287 21.17 -0.23 -0.53
CA ARG A 287 20.46 0.78 0.26
C ARG A 287 20.37 0.35 1.72
N LEU A 288 20.42 1.32 2.63
CA LEU A 288 19.95 1.08 3.98
C LEU A 288 18.43 0.90 3.94
N HIS A 289 17.92 -0.15 4.56
CA HIS A 289 16.51 -0.48 4.55
C HIS A 289 16.02 -0.81 5.97
N VAL A 290 14.71 -0.83 6.16
CA VAL A 290 14.08 -1.35 7.37
C VAL A 290 13.76 -2.84 7.18
N ASP A 291 13.89 -3.62 8.24
CA ASP A 291 13.45 -5.02 8.26
C ASP A 291 12.21 -5.12 9.16
N TYR A 292 11.04 -5.26 8.53
CA TYR A 292 9.75 -5.33 9.22
C TYR A 292 9.59 -6.53 10.16
N ALA A 293 10.39 -7.58 9.96
CA ALA A 293 10.36 -8.78 10.79
C ALA A 293 11.28 -8.66 12.02
N ARG A 294 12.33 -7.85 11.93
CA ARG A 294 13.35 -7.72 12.97
C ARG A 294 13.13 -6.48 13.84
N ASP A 295 12.70 -5.36 13.24
CA ASP A 295 12.41 -4.12 13.96
C ASP A 295 10.95 -4.08 14.44
N GLU A 296 10.68 -4.76 15.54
CA GLU A 296 9.34 -4.82 16.14
C GLU A 296 9.03 -3.67 17.10
N TYR A 297 10.04 -2.91 17.52
CA TYR A 297 9.92 -1.98 18.64
C TYR A 297 10.70 -0.67 18.45
N GLY A 298 11.27 -0.47 17.28
CA GLY A 298 12.11 0.68 16.96
C GLY A 298 13.52 0.59 17.53
N ALA A 299 14.34 1.52 17.12
CA ALA A 299 15.75 1.59 17.48
C ALA A 299 15.96 1.39 18.99
N ASN A 300 16.77 0.38 19.37
CA ASN A 300 17.01 -0.05 20.76
C ASN A 300 15.73 -0.41 21.54
N GLY A 301 14.65 -0.81 20.89
CA GLY A 301 13.39 -1.12 21.57
C GLY A 301 12.72 0.08 22.22
N THR A 302 12.93 1.29 21.69
CA THR A 302 12.42 2.55 22.26
C THR A 302 10.91 2.54 22.46
N TYR A 303 10.16 1.90 21.56
CA TYR A 303 8.70 1.84 21.61
C TYR A 303 8.17 0.57 22.26
N LYS A 304 9.04 -0.32 22.78
CA LYS A 304 8.64 -1.62 23.31
C LYS A 304 7.51 -1.54 24.35
N THR A 305 7.66 -0.70 25.34
CA THR A 305 6.65 -0.57 26.42
C THR A 305 5.30 -0.11 25.87
N LEU A 306 5.29 0.81 24.91
CA LEU A 306 4.06 1.29 24.28
C LEU A 306 3.40 0.17 23.46
N VAL A 307 4.16 -0.47 22.59
CA VAL A 307 3.65 -1.54 21.70
C VAL A 307 3.15 -2.73 22.51
N ASP A 308 3.92 -3.21 23.48
CA ASP A 308 3.50 -4.34 24.34
C ASP A 308 2.25 -4.00 25.12
N ARG A 309 2.12 -2.78 25.62
CA ARG A 309 0.93 -2.35 26.36
C ARG A 309 -0.30 -2.27 25.46
N LEU A 310 -0.16 -1.71 24.26
CA LEU A 310 -1.25 -1.67 23.30
C LEU A 310 -1.66 -3.10 22.88
N ARG A 311 -0.70 -3.99 22.63
CA ARG A 311 -0.97 -5.41 22.32
C ARG A 311 -1.73 -6.12 23.45
N ALA A 312 -1.38 -5.85 24.71
CA ALA A 312 -2.04 -6.45 25.85
C ALA A 312 -3.46 -5.89 26.08
N GLU A 313 -3.65 -4.60 25.91
CA GLU A 313 -4.94 -3.92 26.16
C GLU A 313 -5.98 -4.18 25.05
N PHE A 314 -5.53 -4.33 23.80
CA PHE A 314 -6.39 -4.40 22.61
C PHE A 314 -6.33 -5.73 21.86
N VAL A 315 -5.86 -6.80 22.50
CA VAL A 315 -5.59 -8.13 21.90
C VAL A 315 -6.78 -8.72 21.12
N ASP A 316 -7.99 -8.49 21.57
CA ASP A 316 -9.19 -9.07 20.96
C ASP A 316 -9.85 -8.16 19.91
N GLU A 317 -9.44 -6.89 19.84
CA GLU A 317 -10.12 -5.89 19.02
C GLU A 317 -9.25 -5.35 17.88
N TYR A 318 -7.93 -5.24 18.08
CA TYR A 318 -7.00 -4.62 17.14
C TYR A 318 -5.76 -5.47 16.94
N ASP A 319 -5.30 -5.54 15.69
CA ASP A 319 -3.92 -5.97 15.38
C ASP A 319 -2.98 -4.79 15.63
N VAL A 320 -2.07 -4.93 16.60
CA VAL A 320 -1.16 -3.83 16.99
C VAL A 320 0.19 -4.04 16.31
N ARG A 321 0.52 -3.12 15.41
CA ARG A 321 1.71 -3.17 14.58
C ARG A 321 2.63 -1.98 14.85
N PHE A 322 3.90 -2.25 15.01
CA PHE A 322 4.93 -1.25 14.87
C PHE A 322 5.30 -1.18 13.38
N PHE A 323 5.31 0.00 12.80
CA PHE A 323 5.68 0.18 11.39
C PHE A 323 7.00 0.96 11.32
N PRO A 324 8.14 0.27 11.19
CA PRO A 324 9.40 0.92 10.94
C PRO A 324 9.41 1.52 9.53
N TYR A 325 10.07 2.65 9.36
CA TYR A 325 10.28 3.24 8.04
C TYR A 325 11.69 3.81 7.94
N ASN A 326 12.20 3.86 6.73
CA ASN A 326 13.52 4.45 6.49
C ASN A 326 13.41 5.98 6.59
N TRP A 327 13.82 6.51 7.72
CA TRP A 327 13.76 7.93 8.03
C TRP A 327 14.78 8.78 7.25
N LEU A 328 15.60 8.16 6.39
CA LEU A 328 16.52 8.81 5.43
C LEU A 328 15.90 9.01 4.07
N GLU A 329 14.83 8.27 3.75
CA GLU A 329 14.13 8.34 2.47
C GLU A 329 13.10 9.48 2.42
N ASP A 330 12.62 9.76 1.21
CA ASP A 330 11.44 10.61 1.03
C ASP A 330 10.24 10.04 1.79
N LEU A 331 9.56 10.90 2.51
CA LEU A 331 8.40 10.51 3.31
C LEU A 331 7.28 9.90 2.45
N ASN A 332 7.15 10.34 1.18
CA ASN A 332 6.16 9.78 0.26
C ASN A 332 6.41 8.30 -0.07
N ASP A 333 7.67 7.85 -0.10
CA ASP A 333 7.98 6.43 -0.31
C ASP A 333 7.60 5.61 0.92
N SER A 334 7.83 6.14 2.11
CA SER A 334 7.34 5.55 3.36
C SER A 334 5.80 5.51 3.41
N VAL A 335 5.10 6.54 2.89
CA VAL A 335 3.63 6.53 2.75
C VAL A 335 3.17 5.40 1.83
N LYS A 336 3.81 5.21 0.68
CA LYS A 336 3.47 4.12 -0.25
C LYS A 336 3.67 2.74 0.42
N LYS A 337 4.78 2.56 1.14
CA LYS A 337 5.08 1.32 1.89
C LYS A 337 4.03 1.05 2.98
N LEU A 338 3.61 2.09 3.72
CA LEU A 338 2.54 1.99 4.73
C LEU A 338 1.19 1.62 4.10
N GLU A 339 0.84 2.22 2.97
CA GLU A 339 -0.38 1.86 2.22
C GLU A 339 -0.38 0.39 1.80
N ARG A 340 0.74 -0.09 1.24
CA ARG A 340 0.88 -1.50 0.85
C ARG A 340 0.72 -2.43 2.05
N ASP A 341 1.34 -2.13 3.19
CA ASP A 341 1.22 -2.96 4.38
C ASP A 341 -0.23 -3.00 4.90
N ILE A 342 -0.90 -1.85 4.97
CA ILE A 342 -2.29 -1.77 5.41
C ILE A 342 -3.22 -2.54 4.46
N ARG A 343 -3.07 -2.35 3.13
CA ARG A 343 -3.89 -3.02 2.11
C ARG A 343 -3.62 -4.52 2.07
N LYS A 344 -2.35 -4.94 2.08
CA LYS A 344 -1.96 -6.36 2.11
C LYS A 344 -2.56 -7.11 3.31
N ASN A 345 -2.70 -6.44 4.45
CA ASN A 345 -3.31 -7.02 5.65
C ASN A 345 -4.83 -6.86 5.70
N HIS A 346 -5.45 -6.23 4.69
CA HIS A 346 -6.89 -6.07 4.55
C HIS A 346 -7.55 -5.40 5.79
N TYR A 347 -6.95 -4.30 6.28
CA TYR A 347 -7.56 -3.56 7.38
C TYR A 347 -8.64 -2.61 6.88
N ASP A 348 -9.81 -2.66 7.52
CA ASP A 348 -10.97 -1.79 7.24
C ASP A 348 -10.92 -0.48 8.02
N SER A 349 -10.16 -0.48 9.09
CA SER A 349 -10.00 0.70 9.95
C SER A 349 -8.66 0.67 10.65
N VAL A 350 -7.96 1.79 10.63
CA VAL A 350 -6.69 1.93 11.34
C VAL A 350 -6.72 3.10 12.30
N ILE A 351 -6.00 2.91 13.42
CA ILE A 351 -5.65 3.97 14.36
C ILE A 351 -4.15 4.20 14.23
N PHE A 352 -3.75 5.44 14.03
CA PHE A 352 -2.35 5.81 14.11
C PHE A 352 -2.00 6.32 15.51
N VAL A 353 -0.98 5.74 16.12
CA VAL A 353 -0.31 6.26 17.33
C VAL A 353 1.08 6.67 16.91
N THR A 354 1.33 7.96 16.85
CA THR A 354 2.53 8.50 16.21
C THR A 354 3.39 9.30 17.17
N HIS A 355 4.69 9.28 16.93
CA HIS A 355 5.65 10.12 17.63
C HIS A 355 6.45 10.96 16.63
N SER A 356 6.61 12.27 16.91
CA SER A 356 7.46 13.18 16.12
C SER A 356 7.14 13.11 14.60
N THR A 357 8.14 12.81 13.73
CA THR A 357 7.96 12.66 12.27
C THR A 357 6.95 11.59 11.87
N GLY A 358 6.69 10.59 12.70
CA GLY A 358 5.59 9.64 12.48
C GLY A 358 4.23 10.31 12.33
N GLY A 359 4.03 11.48 12.96
CA GLY A 359 2.82 12.30 12.76
C GLY A 359 2.76 12.94 11.38
N LEU A 360 3.89 13.26 10.78
CA LEU A 360 3.96 13.75 9.40
C LEU A 360 3.64 12.63 8.42
N LEU A 361 4.18 11.42 8.65
CA LEU A 361 3.87 10.23 7.87
C LEU A 361 2.36 9.95 7.89
N ALA A 362 1.73 9.98 9.07
CA ALA A 362 0.28 9.81 9.21
C ALA A 362 -0.51 10.90 8.47
N SER A 363 -0.08 12.16 8.59
CA SER A 363 -0.73 13.29 7.91
C SER A 363 -0.64 13.18 6.41
N ALA A 364 0.53 12.84 5.87
CA ALA A 364 0.74 12.62 4.45
C ALA A 364 -0.08 11.43 3.93
N PHE A 365 -0.15 10.33 4.69
CA PHE A 365 -1.01 9.19 4.38
C PHE A 365 -2.48 9.60 4.26
N ILE A 366 -3.01 10.33 5.25
CA ILE A 366 -4.41 10.79 5.28
C ILE A 366 -4.70 11.76 4.13
N ALA A 367 -3.77 12.66 3.83
CA ALA A 367 -3.94 13.67 2.79
C ALA A 367 -3.85 13.12 1.37
N LYS A 368 -3.19 11.96 1.18
CA LYS A 368 -2.90 11.39 -0.14
C LYS A 368 -4.16 11.04 -0.93
N SER A 369 -5.19 10.50 -0.27
CA SER A 369 -6.44 10.11 -0.94
C SER A 369 -7.64 10.10 0.00
N ASN A 370 -8.86 10.23 -0.57
CA ASN A 370 -10.10 10.06 0.19
C ASN A 370 -10.23 8.63 0.76
N ALA A 371 -9.73 7.62 0.06
CA ALA A 371 -9.72 6.24 0.55
C ALA A 371 -8.89 6.10 1.84
N ASN A 372 -7.69 6.67 1.86
CA ASN A 372 -6.84 6.69 3.05
C ASN A 372 -7.46 7.47 4.19
N LYS A 373 -8.07 8.62 3.90
CA LYS A 373 -8.79 9.41 4.90
C LYS A 373 -9.94 8.65 5.55
N LEU A 374 -10.70 7.89 4.77
CA LEU A 374 -11.81 7.08 5.27
C LEU A 374 -11.34 5.86 6.08
N LEU A 375 -10.17 5.33 5.76
CA LEU A 375 -9.56 4.19 6.43
C LEU A 375 -9.09 4.54 7.85
N VAL A 376 -8.63 5.78 8.08
CA VAL A 376 -8.09 6.21 9.37
C VAL A 376 -9.22 6.68 10.28
N SER A 377 -9.56 5.87 11.29
CA SER A 377 -10.60 6.20 12.28
C SER A 377 -10.11 7.19 13.34
N LYS A 378 -8.81 7.16 13.66
CA LYS A 378 -8.19 8.06 14.65
C LYS A 378 -6.69 8.20 14.40
N ALA A 379 -6.16 9.39 14.63
CA ALA A 379 -4.73 9.64 14.71
C ALA A 379 -4.39 10.31 16.04
N ILE A 380 -3.53 9.67 16.84
CA ILE A 380 -3.00 10.17 18.10
C ILE A 380 -1.57 10.61 17.83
N MET A 381 -1.34 11.92 17.82
CA MET A 381 -0.07 12.51 17.46
C MET A 381 0.66 13.04 18.70
N ILE A 382 1.81 12.46 19.01
CA ILE A 382 2.65 12.82 20.15
C ILE A 382 3.82 13.61 19.63
N ALA A 383 3.91 14.89 20.02
CA ALA A 383 5.00 15.80 19.64
C ALA A 383 5.27 15.88 18.11
N ALA A 384 4.22 15.75 17.30
CA ALA A 384 4.31 15.83 15.85
C ALA A 384 4.61 17.28 15.39
N PRO A 385 5.66 17.54 14.61
CA PRO A 385 6.02 18.89 14.17
C PRO A 385 5.20 19.30 12.92
N LEU A 386 3.87 19.36 13.04
CA LEU A 386 2.96 19.64 11.93
C LEU A 386 3.16 21.03 11.28
N PHE A 387 3.77 21.95 12.00
CA PHE A 387 4.09 23.31 11.51
C PHE A 387 5.60 23.52 11.32
N GLY A 388 6.35 22.40 11.19
CA GLY A 388 7.79 22.42 11.11
C GLY A 388 8.48 22.55 12.47
N THR A 389 9.80 22.50 12.45
CA THR A 389 10.65 22.69 13.63
C THR A 389 11.97 23.37 13.30
N TYR A 390 12.35 24.34 14.10
CA TYR A 390 13.67 24.97 13.98
C TYR A 390 14.84 24.05 14.33
N ALA A 391 14.57 22.96 15.06
CA ALA A 391 15.61 21.99 15.41
C ALA A 391 16.22 21.32 14.19
N SER A 392 15.51 21.23 13.08
CA SER A 392 16.00 20.68 11.82
C SER A 392 16.90 21.65 11.04
N LEU A 393 16.70 22.96 11.21
CA LEU A 393 17.48 23.97 10.48
C LEU A 393 18.93 24.05 10.96
N LEU A 394 19.16 23.91 12.27
CA LEU A 394 20.49 24.03 12.85
C LEU A 394 21.50 23.00 12.30
N PRO A 395 21.18 21.71 12.21
CA PRO A 395 22.04 20.72 11.57
C PRO A 395 22.30 20.99 10.09
N ILE A 396 21.28 21.48 9.34
CA ILE A 396 21.40 21.75 7.91
C ILE A 396 22.26 23.01 7.67
N GLU A 397 22.08 24.06 8.46
CA GLU A 397 22.70 25.37 8.23
C GLU A 397 24.10 25.46 8.83
N ARG A 398 24.36 24.82 9.96
CA ARG A 398 25.57 25.07 10.77
C ARG A 398 26.39 23.84 11.09
N GLY A 399 25.89 22.60 10.77
CA GLY A 399 26.48 21.40 11.31
C GLY A 399 26.67 21.54 12.80
N ASP A 400 25.69 21.20 13.65
CA ASP A 400 25.84 21.39 15.12
C ASP A 400 26.90 20.48 15.70
N SER A 401 28.15 20.96 15.68
CA SER A 401 29.34 20.22 16.08
C SER A 401 29.76 20.50 17.51
N ARG A 402 28.91 20.25 18.49
CA ARG A 402 29.38 20.53 19.87
C ARG A 402 30.48 19.61 20.39
N LYS A 403 30.89 18.53 19.66
CA LYS A 403 32.07 17.72 20.04
C LYS A 403 32.66 16.77 18.98
N PHE A 404 32.05 16.62 17.82
CA PHE A 404 32.59 15.88 16.67
C PHE A 404 32.13 16.62 15.41
N ASP A 405 33.02 16.83 14.44
CA ASP A 405 32.69 17.36 13.09
C ASP A 405 31.75 16.44 12.28
N PHE A 406 30.94 15.69 12.98
CA PHE A 406 29.94 14.74 12.42
C PHE A 406 28.87 15.48 11.62
N ASN A 407 28.57 16.71 12.00
CA ASN A 407 27.55 17.52 11.37
C ASN A 407 28.06 18.25 10.13
N GLU A 408 29.34 18.54 10.03
CA GLU A 408 29.94 19.05 8.79
C GLU A 408 29.95 17.95 7.71
N ILE A 409 30.16 16.69 8.10
CA ILE A 409 30.01 15.52 7.22
C ILE A 409 28.53 15.35 6.81
N LEU A 410 27.59 15.45 7.75
CA LEU A 410 26.17 15.27 7.51
C LEU A 410 25.56 16.40 6.67
N SER A 411 25.98 17.66 6.84
CA SER A 411 25.49 18.79 6.07
C SER A 411 25.90 18.79 4.60
N ASN A 412 26.92 18.00 4.24
CA ASN A 412 27.40 17.83 2.86
C ASN A 412 26.78 16.64 2.13
N ILE A 413 25.80 15.95 2.72
CA ILE A 413 25.21 14.75 2.14
C ILE A 413 23.75 15.05 1.78
N ASP A 414 23.47 15.13 0.48
CA ASP A 414 22.15 15.49 -0.06
C ASP A 414 20.98 14.65 0.48
N TRP A 415 21.16 13.36 0.68
CA TRP A 415 20.10 12.48 1.16
C TRP A 415 19.76 12.67 2.65
N PHE A 416 20.73 13.07 3.51
CA PHE A 416 20.44 13.39 4.91
C PHE A 416 19.57 14.65 5.00
N SER A 417 19.75 15.59 4.08
CA SER A 417 18.93 16.80 3.98
C SER A 417 17.48 16.48 3.61
N HIS A 418 17.21 15.44 2.81
CA HIS A 418 15.85 15.06 2.44
C HIS A 418 15.02 14.62 3.64
N GLY A 419 15.54 13.76 4.52
CA GLY A 419 14.86 13.36 5.76
C GLY A 419 14.59 14.54 6.70
N LEU A 420 15.53 15.50 6.79
CA LEU A 420 15.37 16.72 7.58
C LEU A 420 14.49 17.76 6.90
N LEU A 421 14.52 17.85 5.56
CA LEU A 421 13.66 18.74 4.77
C LEU A 421 12.19 18.37 4.91
N SER A 422 11.86 17.09 5.10
CA SER A 422 10.50 16.65 5.43
C SER A 422 9.96 17.28 6.73
N LEU A 423 10.86 17.68 7.64
CA LEU A 423 10.51 18.39 8.88
C LEU A 423 10.34 19.90 8.71
N ILE A 424 10.78 20.45 7.59
CA ILE A 424 10.78 21.90 7.33
C ILE A 424 9.62 22.31 6.40
N HIS A 425 9.26 21.42 5.45
CA HIS A 425 8.27 21.71 4.40
C HIS A 425 6.83 21.32 4.79
N ILE A 426 6.40 21.70 6.00
CA ILE A 426 5.00 21.54 6.42
C ILE A 426 4.35 22.92 6.58
#